data_06ac47310e5fdb8818ac9b2d3715ea35
#
_entry.id   06ac47310e5fdb8818ac9b2d3715ea35
#
_cell.length_a   1.000
_cell.length_b   1.000
_cell.length_c   1.000
_cell.angle_alpha   90.00
_cell.angle_beta   90.00
_cell.angle_gamma   90.00
#
_symmetry.space_group_name_H-M   'P 1'
#
loop_
_entity.id
_entity.type
_entity.pdbx_description
1 polymer ?
#
loop_
_entity_poly.entity_id
_entity_poly.type
_entity_poly.pdbx_seq_one_letter_code
_entity_poly.pdbx_strand_id
1 'polypeptide(L)' 'MYGYFVSSGFRGFVNGTWMLFPTEAKYYEYMKELEN' A
#
# COMPACT_ATOMS: atom_id res chain seq x y z
N MET A 1 -3.96 1.40 8.29
CA MET A 1 -3.12 0.97 7.18
C MET A 1 -2.46 -0.32 7.50
N TYR A 2 -2.23 -1.14 6.52
CA TYR A 2 -1.95 -2.52 6.79
C TYR A 2 -1.09 -3.10 5.68
N GLY A 3 0.11 -3.54 6.02
CA GLY A 3 1.01 -4.05 5.01
C GLY A 3 2.36 -4.42 5.58
N TYR A 4 3.26 -4.83 4.70
CA TYR A 4 4.60 -5.25 5.12
C TYR A 4 5.59 -5.04 3.97
N PHE A 5 6.87 -4.94 4.32
CA PHE A 5 7.93 -4.75 3.35
C PHE A 5 8.30 -6.07 2.69
N VAL A 6 8.54 -6.01 1.38
CA VAL A 6 9.04 -7.16 0.62
C VAL A 6 10.25 -6.69 -0.19
N SER A 7 10.95 -7.65 -0.81
CA SER A 7 12.18 -7.31 -1.54
C SER A 7 11.92 -6.38 -2.71
N SER A 8 10.73 -6.43 -3.30
CA SER A 8 10.41 -5.59 -4.46
C SER A 8 9.64 -4.33 -4.10
N GLY A 9 9.42 -4.06 -2.81
CA GLY A 9 8.74 -2.84 -2.41
C GLY A 9 7.92 -3.02 -1.14
N PHE A 10 6.73 -2.45 -1.14
CA PHE A 10 5.83 -2.53 0.00
C PHE A 10 4.51 -3.17 -0.45
N ARG A 11 4.10 -4.19 0.25
CA ARG A 11 2.86 -4.88 -0.05
C ARG A 11 1.78 -4.40 0.90
N GLY A 12 0.79 -3.69 0.38
CA GLY A 12 -0.26 -3.09 1.20
C GLY A 12 -1.63 -3.68 0.92
N PHE A 13 -2.44 -3.73 1.97
CA PHE A 13 -3.79 -4.28 1.89
C PHE A 13 -4.76 -3.14 1.53
N VAL A 14 -5.49 -3.32 0.43
CA VAL A 14 -6.41 -2.31 -0.09
C VAL A 14 -7.73 -2.97 -0.46
N ASN A 15 -8.80 -2.60 0.25
CA ASN A 15 -10.16 -3.07 -0.06
C ASN A 15 -10.25 -4.59 -0.23
N GLY A 16 -9.63 -5.33 0.68
CA GLY A 16 -9.69 -6.79 0.66
C GLY A 16 -8.71 -7.43 -0.32
N THR A 17 -7.79 -6.66 -0.90
CA THR A 17 -6.84 -7.16 -1.88
C THR A 17 -5.44 -6.68 -1.54
N TRP A 18 -4.44 -7.55 -1.69
CA TRP A 18 -3.04 -7.16 -1.51
C TRP A 18 -2.52 -6.53 -2.80
N MET A 19 -1.91 -5.36 -2.67
CA MET A 19 -1.34 -4.66 -3.81
C MET A 19 0.12 -4.33 -3.54
N LEU A 20 0.96 -4.40 -4.57
CA LEU A 20 2.38 -4.10 -4.46
C LEU A 20 2.63 -2.66 -4.85
N PHE A 21 3.33 -1.92 -3.99
CA PHE A 21 3.71 -0.54 -4.23
C PHE A 21 5.22 -0.41 -4.26
N PRO A 22 5.75 0.55 -5.02
CA PRO A 22 7.21 0.74 -5.05
C PRO A 22 7.80 1.09 -3.70
N THR A 23 7.07 1.88 -2.89
CA THR A 23 7.51 2.29 -1.56
C THR A 23 6.31 2.38 -0.64
N GLU A 24 6.59 2.43 0.65
CA GLU A 24 5.53 2.63 1.64
C GLU A 24 4.83 3.97 1.46
N ALA A 25 5.59 4.98 1.08
CA ALA A 25 5.02 6.31 0.85
C ALA A 25 3.95 6.28 -0.24
N LYS A 26 4.19 5.50 -1.28
CA LYS A 26 3.21 5.36 -2.36
C LYS A 26 1.93 4.69 -1.87
N TYR A 27 2.07 3.73 -0.98
CA TYR A 27 0.92 3.07 -0.38
C TYR A 27 0.07 4.08 0.41
N TYR A 28 0.73 4.91 1.22
CA TYR A 28 0.02 5.90 2.02
C TYR A 28 -0.68 6.94 1.14
N GLU A 29 -0.03 7.36 0.07
CA GLU A 29 -0.65 8.31 -0.87
C GLU A 29 -1.91 7.70 -1.49
N TYR A 30 -1.81 6.45 -1.88
CA TYR A 30 -2.93 5.77 -2.50
C TYR A 30 -4.11 5.66 -1.53
N MET A 31 -3.83 5.27 -0.29
CA MET A 31 -4.88 5.12 0.72
C MET A 31 -5.52 6.46 1.06
N LYS A 32 -4.73 7.51 1.08
CA LYS A 32 -5.25 8.84 1.36
C LYS A 32 -6.25 9.27 0.29
N GLU A 33 -5.96 8.97 -0.97
CA GLU A 33 -6.88 9.27 -2.06
C GLU A 33 -8.17 8.50 -1.95
N LEU A 34 -8.07 7.23 -1.54
CA LEU A 34 -9.25 6.40 -1.40
C LEU A 34 -10.15 6.88 -0.26
N GLU A 35 -9.56 7.43 0.80
CA GLU A 35 -10.32 7.88 1.95
C GLU A 35 -11.04 9.18 1.71
N ASN A 36 -10.64 9.92 0.70
CA ASN A 36 -11.34 11.15 0.34
C ASN A 36 -12.54 10.84 -0.57
#